data_d06c7acd49da15bb82bb03c3fa2dd227
#
_entry.id   d06c7acd49da15bb82bb03c3fa2dd227
#
_cell.length_a   1.000
_cell.length_b   1.000
_cell.length_c   1.000
_cell.angle_alpha   90.00
_cell.angle_beta   90.00
_cell.angle_gamma   90.00
#
_symmetry.space_group_name_H-M   'P 1'
#
loop_
_entity.id
_entity.type
_entity.pdbx_description
1 polymer ?
#
loop_
_entity_poly.entity_id
_entity_poly.type
_entity_poly.pdbx_seq_one_letter_code
_entity_poly.pdbx_strand_id
1 'polypeptide(L)'
;MKSYKKKILIFAYDGTGAGHLMCLAKIASGLSSGFDVLIVTGHTVVSKVVKNGVRYIQLPNFYEELAKGNKSDAEINASRIIQLHQIVNDFKPDAFITDFLPLGKRCELQYIIRQYKCLKYFTLRSEIGGERIMHEDVFSPRNIKLFVQHYDRIFVTSDLAITSMDVFSWLPTEVKKKMTYTGFVAYPVEKCQAQTLRQLKHSKGYSKWIVCSIGGGRVGNELLESCYKLAKSAQFYDCFFDIVLGEYNKASINSTECLPNVCISNWIDDLYMYHASADMVICCGAYNTLVECMQGLPKTVLSYSVQNPQLEDEQQQNIIKLGNYYSIKQIDNLKKLEKMVVSLLQYNDFDNGQDKLNMNGIDNICNTVMNDIKNVP
;
A
#
# COMPACT_ATOMS: atom_id res chain seq x y z
N MET A 1 30.24 2.37 24.49
CA MET A 1 28.97 1.73 24.88
C MET A 1 28.10 1.63 23.62
N LYS A 2 27.67 0.44 23.21
CA LYS A 2 26.66 0.33 22.15
C LYS A 2 25.37 0.93 22.68
N SER A 3 24.93 2.06 22.11
CA SER A 3 23.63 2.64 22.43
C SER A 3 22.57 1.59 22.14
N TYR A 4 21.82 1.18 23.16
CA TYR A 4 20.74 0.22 23.01
C TYR A 4 19.60 0.91 22.25
N LYS A 5 19.38 0.45 21.01
CA LYS A 5 18.28 1.01 20.18
C LYS A 5 16.95 0.62 20.79
N LYS A 6 16.05 1.59 20.91
CA LYS A 6 14.63 1.35 21.24
C LYS A 6 13.99 0.45 20.17
N LYS A 7 13.03 -0.39 20.59
CA LYS A 7 12.45 -1.47 19.81
C LYS A 7 11.04 -1.15 19.35
N ILE A 8 10.77 -1.32 18.07
CA ILE A 8 9.44 -1.11 17.50
C ILE A 8 8.94 -2.40 16.86
N LEU A 9 7.79 -2.89 17.33
CA LEU A 9 7.08 -4.01 16.73
C LEU A 9 5.98 -3.47 15.80
N ILE A 10 5.97 -3.93 14.56
CA ILE A 10 4.96 -3.58 13.56
C ILE A 10 4.19 -4.84 13.18
N PHE A 11 2.88 -4.82 13.35
CA PHE A 11 2.00 -5.89 12.88
C PHE A 11 1.32 -5.46 11.59
N ALA A 12 1.66 -6.13 10.49
CA ALA A 12 1.02 -5.90 9.20
C ALA A 12 -0.09 -6.93 8.97
N TYR A 13 -1.32 -6.42 8.85
CA TYR A 13 -2.49 -7.24 8.59
C TYR A 13 -2.36 -8.02 7.28
N ASP A 14 -2.65 -9.31 7.30
CA ASP A 14 -2.63 -10.19 6.14
C ASP A 14 -4.04 -10.26 5.48
N GLY A 15 -4.32 -9.26 4.66
CA GLY A 15 -5.53 -9.19 3.84
C GLY A 15 -5.42 -9.98 2.52
N THR A 16 -6.34 -9.70 1.60
CA THR A 16 -6.36 -10.32 0.26
C THR A 16 -5.17 -9.88 -0.62
N GLY A 17 -4.64 -8.67 -0.41
CA GLY A 17 -3.50 -8.11 -1.13
C GLY A 17 -2.37 -7.69 -0.21
N ALA A 18 -1.17 -7.44 -0.75
CA ALA A 18 -0.01 -7.02 0.02
C ALA A 18 -0.01 -5.53 0.43
N GLY A 19 -1.07 -4.77 0.15
CA GLY A 19 -1.10 -3.31 0.32
C GLY A 19 -0.81 -2.82 1.75
N HIS A 20 -1.29 -3.54 2.77
CA HIS A 20 -1.02 -3.23 4.19
C HIS A 20 0.46 -3.45 4.51
N LEU A 21 1.01 -4.61 4.14
CA LEU A 21 2.42 -4.91 4.33
C LEU A 21 3.32 -3.91 3.60
N MET A 22 2.99 -3.53 2.35
CA MET A 22 3.76 -2.54 1.57
C MET A 22 3.81 -1.18 2.26
N CYS A 23 2.69 -0.69 2.78
CA CYS A 23 2.64 0.58 3.50
C CYS A 23 3.47 0.53 4.79
N LEU A 24 3.26 -0.50 5.62
CA LEU A 24 3.97 -0.65 6.89
C LEU A 24 5.47 -0.95 6.71
N ALA A 25 5.86 -1.64 5.64
CA ALA A 25 7.28 -1.86 5.32
C ALA A 25 8.00 -0.54 4.95
N LYS A 26 7.33 0.39 4.28
CA LYS A 26 7.87 1.73 4.01
C LYS A 26 8.11 2.49 5.33
N ILE A 27 7.15 2.46 6.24
CA ILE A 27 7.28 3.06 7.58
C ILE A 27 8.41 2.39 8.37
N ALA A 28 8.48 1.05 8.35
CA ALA A 28 9.52 0.28 9.01
C ALA A 28 10.92 0.63 8.50
N SER A 29 11.06 0.79 7.19
CA SER A 29 12.32 1.21 6.55
C SER A 29 12.80 2.57 7.07
N GLY A 30 11.90 3.56 7.16
CA GLY A 30 12.23 4.87 7.74
C GLY A 30 12.64 4.78 9.22
N LEU A 31 11.88 4.03 10.01
CA LEU A 31 12.14 3.84 11.45
C LEU A 31 13.45 3.08 11.73
N SER A 32 13.90 2.21 10.82
CA SER A 32 15.09 1.36 11.03
C SER A 32 16.40 2.14 11.17
N SER A 33 16.44 3.38 10.70
CA SER A 33 17.60 4.27 10.88
C SER A 33 17.87 4.58 12.37
N GLY A 34 16.80 4.75 13.18
CA GLY A 34 16.88 5.11 14.60
C GLY A 34 16.54 3.98 15.59
N PHE A 35 15.81 2.96 15.13
CA PHE A 35 15.22 1.94 15.98
C PHE A 35 15.59 0.52 15.56
N ASP A 36 15.43 -0.44 16.47
CA ASP A 36 15.41 -1.86 16.15
C ASP A 36 13.99 -2.26 15.79
N VAL A 37 13.72 -2.50 14.49
CA VAL A 37 12.38 -2.70 13.97
C VAL A 37 12.15 -4.15 13.60
N LEU A 38 11.01 -4.70 14.07
CA LEU A 38 10.55 -6.04 13.75
C LEU A 38 9.14 -5.97 13.14
N ILE A 39 8.98 -6.48 11.92
CA ILE A 39 7.67 -6.68 11.29
C ILE A 39 7.18 -8.10 11.58
N VAL A 40 5.91 -8.22 11.98
CA VAL A 40 5.22 -9.49 12.15
C VAL A 40 3.99 -9.51 11.24
N THR A 41 3.85 -10.53 10.42
CA THR A 41 2.76 -10.63 9.43
C THR A 41 2.52 -12.09 9.02
N GLY A 42 1.33 -12.39 8.53
CA GLY A 42 1.03 -13.65 7.84
C GLY A 42 1.27 -13.62 6.33
N HIS A 43 1.74 -12.51 5.76
CA HIS A 43 2.01 -12.43 4.31
C HIS A 43 3.24 -13.26 3.91
N THR A 44 3.06 -14.13 2.91
CA THR A 44 4.14 -14.99 2.37
C THR A 44 5.17 -14.22 1.55
N VAL A 45 4.82 -13.03 1.06
CA VAL A 45 5.73 -12.14 0.31
C VAL A 45 6.60 -11.25 1.20
N VAL A 46 6.57 -11.44 2.52
CA VAL A 46 7.28 -10.56 3.47
C VAL A 46 8.78 -10.46 3.15
N SER A 47 9.42 -11.56 2.77
CA SER A 47 10.85 -11.59 2.41
C SER A 47 11.20 -10.77 1.17
N LYS A 48 10.23 -10.54 0.27
CA LYS A 48 10.40 -9.71 -0.93
C LYS A 48 10.14 -8.23 -0.65
N VAL A 49 9.24 -7.95 0.30
CA VAL A 49 8.78 -6.58 0.61
C VAL A 49 9.66 -5.90 1.65
N VAL A 50 10.08 -6.65 2.69
CA VAL A 50 10.85 -6.10 3.80
C VAL A 50 12.33 -6.07 3.46
N LYS A 51 12.90 -4.87 3.43
CA LYS A 51 14.30 -4.60 3.04
C LYS A 51 15.01 -3.74 4.08
N ASN A 52 16.25 -3.35 3.78
CA ASN A 52 17.00 -2.31 4.50
C ASN A 52 17.24 -2.57 6.00
N GLY A 53 17.59 -3.80 6.37
CA GLY A 53 17.96 -4.13 7.75
C GLY A 53 16.80 -4.25 8.71
N VAL A 54 15.56 -4.16 8.23
CA VAL A 54 14.35 -4.47 9.01
C VAL A 54 14.23 -5.98 9.16
N ARG A 55 14.02 -6.45 10.39
CA ARG A 55 13.75 -7.86 10.68
C ARG A 55 12.27 -8.17 10.48
N TYR A 56 11.96 -9.44 10.17
CA TYR A 56 10.58 -9.88 10.10
C TYR A 56 10.40 -11.28 10.67
N ILE A 57 9.18 -11.56 11.14
CA ILE A 57 8.70 -12.90 11.48
C ILE A 57 7.42 -13.14 10.71
N GLN A 58 7.38 -14.26 9.99
CA GLN A 58 6.20 -14.69 9.27
C GLN A 58 5.36 -15.61 10.16
N LEU A 59 4.13 -15.20 10.46
CA LEU A 59 3.11 -16.04 11.08
C LEU A 59 2.49 -16.99 10.05
N PRO A 60 1.82 -18.06 10.48
CA PRO A 60 0.98 -18.85 9.59
C PRO A 60 0.01 -17.94 8.81
N ASN A 61 0.05 -18.01 7.46
CA ASN A 61 -0.89 -17.27 6.64
C ASN A 61 -2.28 -17.86 6.84
N PHE A 62 -3.22 -17.02 7.24
CA PHE A 62 -4.54 -17.47 7.61
C PHE A 62 -5.27 -18.17 6.47
N TYR A 63 -5.27 -17.57 5.29
CA TYR A 63 -5.98 -18.09 4.12
C TYR A 63 -5.33 -19.34 3.54
N GLU A 64 -4.00 -19.43 3.57
CA GLU A 64 -3.28 -20.62 3.09
C GLU A 64 -3.45 -21.80 4.04
N GLU A 65 -3.39 -21.56 5.37
CA GLU A 65 -3.62 -22.63 6.35
C GLU A 65 -5.07 -23.15 6.28
N LEU A 66 -6.04 -22.25 6.11
CA LEU A 66 -7.44 -22.63 5.94
C LEU A 66 -7.64 -23.45 4.65
N ALA A 67 -7.00 -23.05 3.55
CA ALA A 67 -7.09 -23.74 2.26
C ALA A 67 -6.48 -25.17 2.29
N LYS A 68 -5.54 -25.44 3.20
CA LYS A 68 -5.00 -26.79 3.43
C LYS A 68 -6.02 -27.74 4.06
N GLY A 69 -7.08 -27.23 4.69
CA GLY A 69 -8.18 -28.01 5.27
C GLY A 69 -7.84 -28.79 6.53
N ASN A 70 -6.62 -28.64 7.09
CA ASN A 70 -6.13 -29.43 8.24
C ASN A 70 -6.42 -28.76 9.59
N LYS A 71 -6.82 -27.49 9.60
CA LYS A 71 -7.06 -26.67 10.80
C LYS A 71 -8.30 -25.83 10.62
N SER A 72 -9.02 -25.64 11.71
CA SER A 72 -10.13 -24.68 11.80
C SER A 72 -9.62 -23.25 11.95
N ASP A 73 -10.47 -22.27 11.68
CA ASP A 73 -10.26 -20.84 11.94
C ASP A 73 -9.73 -20.60 13.37
N ALA A 74 -10.35 -21.26 14.34
CA ALA A 74 -10.01 -21.11 15.75
C ALA A 74 -8.59 -21.62 16.08
N GLU A 75 -8.20 -22.77 15.52
CA GLU A 75 -6.88 -23.35 15.72
C GLU A 75 -5.76 -22.50 15.06
N ILE A 76 -6.00 -21.99 13.85
CA ILE A 76 -5.04 -21.10 13.19
C ILE A 76 -4.88 -19.82 14.01
N ASN A 77 -5.97 -19.23 14.46
CA ASN A 77 -5.94 -18.01 15.26
C ASN A 77 -5.26 -18.22 16.62
N ALA A 78 -5.57 -19.32 17.31
CA ALA A 78 -4.92 -19.67 18.58
C ALA A 78 -3.39 -19.82 18.43
N SER A 79 -2.94 -20.49 17.36
CA SER A 79 -1.51 -20.62 17.05
C SER A 79 -0.86 -19.25 16.81
N ARG A 80 -1.51 -18.34 16.08
CA ARG A 80 -1.03 -16.98 15.85
C ARG A 80 -0.95 -16.17 17.13
N ILE A 81 -1.95 -16.25 17.99
CA ILE A 81 -1.97 -15.58 19.30
C ILE A 81 -0.80 -16.03 20.17
N ILE A 82 -0.56 -17.35 20.28
CA ILE A 82 0.55 -17.90 21.06
C ILE A 82 1.89 -17.38 20.55
N GLN A 83 2.10 -17.44 19.24
CA GLN A 83 3.33 -16.91 18.61
C GLN A 83 3.50 -15.41 18.83
N LEU A 84 2.44 -14.62 18.71
CA LEU A 84 2.48 -13.18 18.98
C LEU A 84 2.83 -12.87 20.43
N HIS A 85 2.28 -13.60 21.40
CA HIS A 85 2.64 -13.43 22.80
C HIS A 85 4.12 -13.72 23.03
N GLN A 86 4.63 -14.82 22.47
CA GLN A 86 6.05 -15.16 22.57
C GLN A 86 6.94 -14.08 21.94
N ILE A 87 6.62 -13.65 20.73
CA ILE A 87 7.37 -12.60 20.01
C ILE A 87 7.44 -11.32 20.85
N VAL A 88 6.31 -10.87 21.40
CA VAL A 88 6.25 -9.65 22.22
C VAL A 88 7.09 -9.79 23.50
N ASN A 89 7.01 -10.94 24.18
CA ASN A 89 7.76 -11.19 25.40
C ASN A 89 9.27 -11.28 25.16
N ASP A 90 9.69 -11.84 24.03
CA ASP A 90 11.11 -11.98 23.66
C ASP A 90 11.67 -10.66 23.11
N PHE A 91 10.91 -10.00 22.22
CA PHE A 91 11.34 -8.77 21.59
C PHE A 91 11.28 -7.59 22.55
N LYS A 92 10.28 -7.51 23.41
CA LYS A 92 10.04 -6.43 24.39
C LYS A 92 9.99 -5.05 23.71
N PRO A 93 8.99 -4.79 22.88
CA PRO A 93 8.89 -3.53 22.15
C PRO A 93 8.62 -2.32 23.09
N ASP A 94 9.28 -1.21 22.82
CA ASP A 94 8.99 0.09 23.41
C ASP A 94 7.77 0.75 22.73
N ALA A 95 7.51 0.40 21.45
CA ALA A 95 6.34 0.86 20.71
C ALA A 95 5.78 -0.25 19.80
N PHE A 96 4.47 -0.19 19.56
CA PHE A 96 3.73 -1.09 18.70
C PHE A 96 2.95 -0.30 17.65
N ILE A 97 3.05 -0.72 16.39
CA ILE A 97 2.31 -0.12 15.26
C ILE A 97 1.47 -1.19 14.58
N THR A 98 0.20 -0.88 14.31
CA THR A 98 -0.68 -1.74 13.50
C THR A 98 -1.56 -0.91 12.59
N ASP A 99 -2.28 -1.59 11.68
CA ASP A 99 -3.18 -0.95 10.73
C ASP A 99 -4.51 -1.69 10.58
N PHE A 100 -5.44 -1.09 9.87
CA PHE A 100 -6.73 -1.60 9.42
C PHE A 100 -7.73 -1.92 10.54
N LEU A 101 -7.45 -2.87 11.42
CA LEU A 101 -8.32 -3.23 12.55
C LEU A 101 -7.55 -3.19 13.87
N PRO A 102 -8.01 -2.44 14.87
CA PRO A 102 -7.23 -2.15 16.07
C PRO A 102 -6.93 -3.36 16.95
N LEU A 103 -7.69 -4.45 16.82
CA LEU A 103 -7.39 -5.72 17.49
C LEU A 103 -6.91 -6.83 16.56
N GLY A 104 -6.67 -6.52 15.28
CA GLY A 104 -6.53 -7.52 14.23
C GLY A 104 -7.87 -8.13 13.82
N LYS A 105 -7.92 -8.92 12.77
CA LYS A 105 -9.16 -9.46 12.19
C LYS A 105 -9.92 -10.40 13.13
N ARG A 106 -9.17 -11.14 13.95
CA ARG A 106 -9.70 -12.17 14.88
C ARG A 106 -9.35 -11.89 16.32
N CYS A 107 -9.14 -10.62 16.65
CA CYS A 107 -8.73 -10.16 17.97
C CYS A 107 -7.37 -10.73 18.43
N GLU A 108 -6.50 -11.13 17.48
CA GLU A 108 -5.18 -11.67 17.78
C GLU A 108 -4.25 -10.68 18.50
N LEU A 109 -4.51 -9.39 18.40
CA LEU A 109 -3.73 -8.34 19.06
C LEU A 109 -4.25 -7.95 20.45
N GLN A 110 -5.30 -8.64 20.96
CA GLN A 110 -5.99 -8.22 22.18
C GLN A 110 -5.04 -8.09 23.39
N TYR A 111 -4.10 -9.03 23.57
CA TYR A 111 -3.12 -8.97 24.65
C TYR A 111 -2.21 -7.74 24.53
N ILE A 112 -1.65 -7.52 23.34
CA ILE A 112 -0.72 -6.40 23.08
C ILE A 112 -1.42 -5.08 23.36
N ILE A 113 -2.62 -4.91 22.82
CA ILE A 113 -3.35 -3.65 22.92
C ILE A 113 -3.82 -3.38 24.34
N ARG A 114 -4.32 -4.38 25.07
CA ARG A 114 -4.96 -4.16 26.37
C ARG A 114 -4.03 -4.32 27.57
N GLN A 115 -3.01 -5.16 27.46
CA GLN A 115 -2.23 -5.58 28.63
C GLN A 115 -0.74 -5.23 28.53
N TYR A 116 -0.15 -5.30 27.33
CA TYR A 116 1.27 -5.01 27.19
C TYR A 116 1.54 -3.50 27.30
N LYS A 117 2.55 -3.13 28.10
CA LYS A 117 2.91 -1.72 28.34
C LYS A 117 3.94 -1.26 27.32
N CYS A 118 3.51 -0.52 26.32
CA CYS A 118 4.32 0.21 25.34
C CYS A 118 3.47 1.30 24.70
N LEU A 119 4.08 2.22 23.95
CA LEU A 119 3.34 3.16 23.10
C LEU A 119 2.64 2.38 21.98
N LYS A 120 1.42 2.79 21.62
CA LYS A 120 0.59 2.12 20.62
C LYS A 120 0.11 3.09 19.56
N TYR A 121 0.45 2.79 18.33
CA TYR A 121 0.10 3.58 17.17
C TYR A 121 -0.78 2.78 16.22
N PHE A 122 -1.75 3.44 15.65
CA PHE A 122 -2.59 2.90 14.60
C PHE A 122 -2.37 3.69 13.32
N THR A 123 -2.19 3.02 12.18
CA THR A 123 -2.11 3.68 10.88
C THR A 123 -3.42 3.51 10.14
N LEU A 124 -3.96 4.62 9.66
CA LEU A 124 -5.19 4.70 8.90
C LEU A 124 -4.90 5.29 7.53
N ARG A 125 -5.16 4.54 6.48
CA ARG A 125 -5.20 5.09 5.12
C ARG A 125 -6.45 5.97 4.99
N SER A 126 -6.45 6.91 4.06
CA SER A 126 -7.44 7.98 3.98
C SER A 126 -8.89 7.49 4.04
N GLU A 127 -9.33 6.60 3.24
CA GLU A 127 -10.64 5.97 3.34
C GLU A 127 -10.52 4.50 2.94
N ILE A 128 -10.78 3.63 3.88
CA ILE A 128 -10.79 2.20 3.63
C ILE A 128 -12.25 1.81 3.38
N GLY A 129 -12.62 1.58 2.12
CA GLY A 129 -13.93 1.04 1.77
C GLY A 129 -15.12 1.97 2.05
N GLY A 130 -14.89 3.30 2.09
CA GLY A 130 -15.95 4.29 2.30
C GLY A 130 -16.45 4.43 3.74
N GLU A 131 -17.42 5.32 3.94
CA GLU A 131 -17.94 5.70 5.26
C GLU A 131 -18.51 4.50 6.04
N ARG A 132 -19.14 3.55 5.36
CA ARG A 132 -19.73 2.37 6.00
C ARG A 132 -18.68 1.51 6.71
N ILE A 133 -17.57 1.17 6.05
CA ILE A 133 -16.48 0.38 6.65
C ILE A 133 -15.78 1.18 7.75
N MET A 134 -15.62 2.49 7.56
CA MET A 134 -15.08 3.35 8.61
C MET A 134 -15.94 3.32 9.87
N HIS A 135 -17.27 3.37 9.74
CA HIS A 135 -18.19 3.39 10.86
C HIS A 135 -18.42 1.99 11.50
N GLU A 136 -18.59 0.97 10.67
CA GLU A 136 -18.97 -0.37 11.16
C GLU A 136 -17.76 -1.19 11.62
N ASP A 137 -16.63 -1.09 10.91
CA ASP A 137 -15.46 -1.92 11.17
C ASP A 137 -14.36 -1.18 11.93
N VAL A 138 -13.82 -0.09 11.34
CA VAL A 138 -12.65 0.61 11.92
C VAL A 138 -13.02 1.33 13.21
N PHE A 139 -14.06 2.17 13.18
CA PHE A 139 -14.51 2.98 14.31
C PHE A 139 -15.85 2.50 14.87
N SER A 140 -16.07 1.19 14.91
CA SER A 140 -17.22 0.65 15.62
C SER A 140 -17.23 1.09 17.11
N PRO A 141 -18.37 1.10 17.79
CA PRO A 141 -18.46 1.54 19.20
C PRO A 141 -17.46 0.83 20.14
N ARG A 142 -17.16 -0.44 19.84
CA ARG A 142 -16.13 -1.21 20.56
C ARG A 142 -14.73 -0.67 20.28
N ASN A 143 -14.42 -0.37 19.05
CA ASN A 143 -13.10 0.08 18.61
C ASN A 143 -12.83 1.52 19.01
N ILE A 144 -13.85 2.39 19.02
CA ILE A 144 -13.76 3.75 19.59
C ILE A 144 -13.26 3.70 21.04
N LYS A 145 -13.82 2.82 21.87
CA LYS A 145 -13.35 2.65 23.25
C LYS A 145 -11.88 2.22 23.32
N LEU A 146 -11.45 1.33 22.40
CA LEU A 146 -10.04 0.91 22.34
C LEU A 146 -9.11 2.06 21.94
N PHE A 147 -9.51 2.85 20.94
CA PHE A 147 -8.71 4.02 20.53
C PHE A 147 -8.56 5.01 21.66
N VAL A 148 -9.64 5.32 22.37
CA VAL A 148 -9.60 6.25 23.51
C VAL A 148 -8.72 5.73 24.64
N GLN A 149 -8.84 4.43 24.99
CA GLN A 149 -8.23 3.87 26.19
C GLN A 149 -6.79 3.37 26.00
N HIS A 150 -6.45 2.88 24.81
CA HIS A 150 -5.24 2.08 24.64
C HIS A 150 -4.30 2.56 23.53
N TYR A 151 -4.76 3.38 22.60
CA TYR A 151 -3.88 3.92 21.56
C TYR A 151 -3.39 5.32 21.93
N ASP A 152 -2.13 5.59 21.68
CA ASP A 152 -1.53 6.89 21.91
C ASP A 152 -1.80 7.83 20.74
N ARG A 153 -1.69 7.33 19.50
CA ARG A 153 -1.97 8.11 18.28
C ARG A 153 -2.59 7.24 17.17
N ILE A 154 -3.26 7.95 16.25
CA ILE A 154 -3.77 7.43 14.98
C ILE A 154 -3.10 8.25 13.87
N PHE A 155 -2.19 7.64 13.13
CA PHE A 155 -1.56 8.25 11.95
C PHE A 155 -2.49 8.13 10.76
N VAL A 156 -3.05 9.24 10.30
CA VAL A 156 -3.80 9.29 9.04
C VAL A 156 -2.78 9.51 7.92
N THR A 157 -2.52 8.44 7.14
CA THR A 157 -1.50 8.44 6.08
C THR A 157 -2.03 9.07 4.79
N SER A 158 -2.48 10.31 4.90
CA SER A 158 -3.03 11.14 3.84
C SER A 158 -2.73 12.60 4.12
N ASP A 159 -2.89 13.45 3.09
CA ASP A 159 -2.90 14.89 3.25
C ASP A 159 -4.27 15.35 3.77
N LEU A 160 -4.28 16.35 4.65
CA LEU A 160 -5.51 16.94 5.19
C LEU A 160 -6.38 17.56 4.08
N ALA A 161 -5.77 18.05 3.00
CA ALA A 161 -6.48 18.59 1.85
C ALA A 161 -7.28 17.52 1.09
N ILE A 162 -6.86 16.24 1.19
CA ILE A 162 -7.54 15.10 0.55
C ILE A 162 -8.57 14.49 1.48
N THR A 163 -8.22 14.32 2.75
CA THR A 163 -9.06 13.61 3.71
C THR A 163 -9.03 14.31 5.04
N SER A 164 -10.19 14.78 5.49
CA SER A 164 -10.39 15.26 6.85
C SER A 164 -11.39 14.35 7.57
N MET A 165 -11.00 13.79 8.71
CA MET A 165 -11.91 13.01 9.55
C MET A 165 -12.94 13.88 10.27
N ASP A 166 -12.83 15.21 10.16
CA ASP A 166 -13.82 16.14 10.71
C ASP A 166 -15.16 16.10 10.00
N VAL A 167 -15.19 15.62 8.74
CA VAL A 167 -16.44 15.39 7.99
C VAL A 167 -17.33 14.33 8.67
N PHE A 168 -16.76 13.43 9.45
CA PHE A 168 -17.50 12.40 10.17
C PHE A 168 -17.99 12.93 11.52
N SER A 169 -19.18 13.52 11.54
CA SER A 169 -19.80 14.09 12.76
C SER A 169 -20.02 13.04 13.87
N TRP A 170 -20.22 11.78 13.49
CA TRP A 170 -20.41 10.66 14.41
C TRP A 170 -19.11 10.22 15.12
N LEU A 171 -17.92 10.61 14.62
CA LEU A 171 -16.65 10.23 15.23
C LEU A 171 -16.35 11.12 16.44
N PRO A 172 -16.15 10.53 17.66
CA PRO A 172 -15.93 11.29 18.87
C PRO A 172 -14.68 12.18 18.83
N THR A 173 -14.79 13.35 19.45
CA THR A 173 -13.69 14.32 19.55
C THR A 173 -12.45 13.73 20.21
N GLU A 174 -12.60 12.84 21.19
CA GLU A 174 -11.49 12.17 21.87
C GLU A 174 -10.66 11.30 20.93
N VAL A 175 -11.29 10.67 19.95
CA VAL A 175 -10.61 9.90 18.89
C VAL A 175 -9.94 10.86 17.92
N LYS A 176 -10.64 11.90 17.47
CA LYS A 176 -10.10 12.93 16.56
C LYS A 176 -8.85 13.60 17.12
N LYS A 177 -8.81 13.90 18.42
CA LYS A 177 -7.62 14.47 19.10
C LYS A 177 -6.38 13.60 19.05
N LYS A 178 -6.53 12.28 18.85
CA LYS A 178 -5.40 11.34 18.70
C LYS A 178 -4.90 11.24 17.25
N MET A 179 -5.61 11.81 16.29
CA MET A 179 -5.25 11.76 14.88
C MET A 179 -4.12 12.74 14.55
N THR A 180 -3.18 12.25 13.77
CA THR A 180 -2.08 13.04 13.20
C THR A 180 -2.06 12.76 11.70
N TYR A 181 -2.30 13.80 10.90
CA TYR A 181 -2.20 13.72 9.44
C TYR A 181 -0.73 13.77 9.06
N THR A 182 -0.24 12.68 8.52
CA THR A 182 1.20 12.50 8.27
C THR A 182 1.62 12.88 6.85
N GLY A 183 0.67 12.99 5.94
CA GLY A 183 0.94 12.96 4.51
C GLY A 183 1.02 11.53 4.00
N PHE A 184 1.21 11.38 2.70
CA PHE A 184 1.23 10.09 2.02
C PHE A 184 2.50 9.30 2.33
N VAL A 185 2.35 7.97 2.53
CA VAL A 185 3.45 7.05 2.80
C VAL A 185 3.95 6.45 1.50
N ALA A 186 5.04 7.00 0.97
CA ALA A 186 5.71 6.49 -0.21
C ALA A 186 7.23 6.65 -0.07
N TYR A 187 8.00 5.80 -0.75
CA TYR A 187 9.44 6.03 -0.85
C TYR A 187 9.70 7.30 -1.66
N PRO A 188 10.64 8.16 -1.24
CA PRO A 188 10.98 9.34 -2.02
C PRO A 188 11.55 8.92 -3.39
N VAL A 189 11.21 9.67 -4.42
CA VAL A 189 11.69 9.47 -5.78
C VAL A 189 12.38 10.75 -6.26
N GLU A 190 13.68 10.64 -6.48
CA GLU A 190 14.46 11.72 -7.09
C GLU A 190 14.08 11.87 -8.58
N LYS A 191 13.64 13.05 -8.99
CA LYS A 191 13.25 13.32 -10.40
C LYS A 191 14.33 12.92 -11.40
N CYS A 192 15.61 13.16 -11.09
CA CYS A 192 16.71 12.76 -11.95
C CYS A 192 16.82 11.23 -12.10
N GLN A 193 16.60 10.46 -11.05
CA GLN A 193 16.62 8.99 -11.10
C GLN A 193 15.46 8.47 -11.95
N ALA A 194 14.25 9.02 -11.77
CA ALA A 194 13.10 8.68 -12.57
C ALA A 194 13.31 8.98 -14.06
N GLN A 195 13.89 10.15 -14.38
CA GLN A 195 14.25 10.52 -15.76
C GLN A 195 15.29 9.57 -16.36
N THR A 196 16.33 9.22 -15.60
CA THR A 196 17.36 8.29 -16.04
C THR A 196 16.78 6.92 -16.35
N LEU A 197 15.89 6.40 -15.49
CA LEU A 197 15.25 5.12 -15.71
C LEU A 197 14.35 5.15 -16.95
N ARG A 198 13.59 6.23 -17.16
CA ARG A 198 12.77 6.42 -18.37
C ARG A 198 13.64 6.45 -19.63
N GLN A 199 14.73 7.22 -19.62
CA GLN A 199 15.65 7.30 -20.74
C GLN A 199 16.28 5.93 -21.07
N LEU A 200 16.63 5.14 -20.05
CA LEU A 200 17.13 3.78 -20.24
C LEU A 200 16.10 2.88 -20.95
N LYS A 201 14.83 3.04 -20.66
CA LYS A 201 13.77 2.29 -21.36
C LYS A 201 13.60 2.78 -22.79
N HIS A 202 13.64 4.09 -23.02
CA HIS A 202 13.56 4.69 -24.38
C HIS A 202 14.81 4.36 -25.23
N SER A 203 16.00 4.19 -24.63
CA SER A 203 17.22 3.84 -25.38
C SER A 203 17.14 2.47 -26.09
N LYS A 204 16.13 1.64 -25.77
CA LYS A 204 15.82 0.41 -26.48
C LYS A 204 15.08 0.62 -27.81
N GLY A 205 14.87 1.87 -28.22
CA GLY A 205 14.22 2.24 -29.49
C GLY A 205 12.70 2.48 -29.38
N TYR A 206 12.18 2.58 -28.16
CA TYR A 206 10.76 2.87 -27.92
C TYR A 206 10.53 4.33 -27.54
N SER A 207 9.49 4.95 -28.11
CA SER A 207 9.14 6.33 -27.83
C SER A 207 8.39 6.54 -26.53
N LYS A 208 7.70 5.51 -26.04
CA LYS A 208 6.90 5.52 -24.82
C LYS A 208 7.13 4.25 -23.99
N TRP A 209 7.08 4.43 -22.69
CA TRP A 209 7.16 3.36 -21.72
C TRP A 209 5.87 3.30 -20.88
N ILE A 210 5.17 2.17 -20.93
CA ILE A 210 3.90 1.93 -20.25
C ILE A 210 4.12 0.84 -19.21
N VAL A 211 3.75 1.11 -17.96
CA VAL A 211 3.78 0.11 -16.87
C VAL A 211 2.35 -0.31 -16.57
N CYS A 212 2.09 -1.62 -16.64
CA CYS A 212 0.82 -2.23 -16.33
C CYS A 212 0.96 -3.06 -15.05
N SER A 213 0.19 -2.74 -13.99
CA SER A 213 0.29 -3.48 -12.72
C SER A 213 -1.05 -3.59 -12.00
N ILE A 214 -1.27 -4.72 -11.32
CA ILE A 214 -2.49 -4.99 -10.54
C ILE A 214 -2.18 -5.21 -9.05
N GLY A 215 -1.05 -4.67 -8.58
CA GLY A 215 -0.62 -4.78 -7.19
C GLY A 215 -0.25 -6.22 -6.82
N GLY A 216 -0.91 -6.81 -5.80
CA GLY A 216 -0.58 -8.17 -5.33
C GLY A 216 -0.94 -9.30 -6.31
N GLY A 217 -1.78 -9.05 -7.31
CA GLY A 217 -2.09 -10.00 -8.38
C GLY A 217 -3.26 -10.93 -8.12
N ARG A 218 -4.07 -10.74 -7.08
CA ARG A 218 -5.24 -11.60 -6.83
C ARG A 218 -6.46 -11.27 -7.69
N VAL A 219 -6.55 -10.05 -8.18
CA VAL A 219 -7.67 -9.53 -8.99
C VAL A 219 -7.13 -8.64 -10.11
N GLY A 220 -7.86 -8.48 -11.21
CA GLY A 220 -7.51 -7.60 -12.32
C GLY A 220 -6.71 -8.27 -13.45
N ASN A 221 -6.69 -9.60 -13.53
CA ASN A 221 -5.97 -10.33 -14.56
C ASN A 221 -6.46 -9.96 -15.97
N GLU A 222 -7.76 -9.71 -16.13
CA GLU A 222 -8.39 -9.25 -17.37
C GLU A 222 -7.81 -7.92 -17.87
N LEU A 223 -7.37 -7.04 -16.98
CA LEU A 223 -6.66 -5.83 -17.35
C LEU A 223 -5.31 -6.14 -17.97
N LEU A 224 -4.52 -7.01 -17.33
CA LEU A 224 -3.19 -7.38 -17.83
C LEU A 224 -3.25 -8.09 -19.19
N GLU A 225 -4.24 -8.99 -19.37
CA GLU A 225 -4.50 -9.62 -20.67
C GLU A 225 -4.87 -8.58 -21.74
N SER A 226 -5.65 -7.57 -21.36
CA SER A 226 -6.02 -6.49 -22.27
C SER A 226 -4.82 -5.60 -22.61
N CYS A 227 -3.93 -5.31 -21.66
CA CYS A 227 -2.68 -4.60 -21.91
C CYS A 227 -1.74 -5.40 -22.82
N TYR A 228 -1.67 -6.73 -22.65
CA TYR A 228 -0.89 -7.58 -23.55
C TYR A 228 -1.46 -7.58 -24.97
N LYS A 229 -2.80 -7.65 -25.14
CA LYS A 229 -3.46 -7.52 -26.45
C LYS A 229 -3.21 -6.15 -27.07
N LEU A 230 -3.23 -5.08 -26.25
CA LEU A 230 -2.91 -3.73 -26.68
C LEU A 230 -1.49 -3.63 -27.25
N ALA A 231 -0.50 -4.22 -26.59
CA ALA A 231 0.89 -4.22 -27.03
C ALA A 231 1.13 -4.93 -28.39
N LYS A 232 0.20 -5.81 -28.82
CA LYS A 232 0.22 -6.45 -30.13
C LYS A 232 -0.29 -5.56 -31.27
N SER A 233 -1.03 -4.52 -30.94
CA SER A 233 -1.58 -3.62 -31.96
C SER A 233 -0.47 -2.79 -32.61
N ALA A 234 -0.52 -2.65 -33.94
CA ALA A 234 0.47 -1.90 -34.70
C ALA A 234 0.67 -0.46 -34.23
N GLN A 235 -0.33 0.12 -33.59
CA GLN A 235 -0.28 1.49 -33.04
C GLN A 235 0.68 1.64 -31.85
N PHE A 236 1.11 0.52 -31.24
CA PHE A 236 1.95 0.50 -30.03
C PHE A 236 3.30 -0.20 -30.25
N TYR A 237 3.73 -0.42 -31.49
CA TYR A 237 5.04 -1.05 -31.77
C TYR A 237 6.21 -0.20 -31.29
N ASP A 238 6.02 1.11 -31.18
CA ASP A 238 6.98 2.05 -30.62
C ASP A 238 6.83 2.29 -29.10
N CYS A 239 5.91 1.57 -28.45
CA CYS A 239 5.68 1.59 -27.02
C CYS A 239 6.26 0.34 -26.36
N PHE A 240 7.02 0.49 -25.28
CA PHE A 240 7.47 -0.62 -24.45
C PHE A 240 6.51 -0.85 -23.28
N PHE A 241 6.13 -2.09 -23.03
CA PHE A 241 5.23 -2.47 -21.95
C PHE A 241 5.96 -3.33 -20.91
N ASP A 242 6.02 -2.87 -19.65
CA ASP A 242 6.30 -3.72 -18.52
C ASP A 242 4.97 -4.15 -17.89
N ILE A 243 4.66 -5.44 -17.95
CA ILE A 243 3.44 -6.05 -17.40
C ILE A 243 3.80 -6.82 -16.13
N VAL A 244 3.33 -6.32 -14.99
CA VAL A 244 3.64 -6.88 -13.67
C VAL A 244 2.44 -7.63 -13.12
N LEU A 245 2.56 -8.95 -13.04
CA LEU A 245 1.45 -9.85 -12.69
C LEU A 245 1.07 -9.76 -11.20
N GLY A 246 2.06 -9.50 -10.33
CA GLY A 246 1.91 -9.61 -8.88
C GLY A 246 2.15 -11.04 -8.38
N GLU A 247 2.73 -11.16 -7.20
CA GLU A 247 3.19 -12.45 -6.63
C GLU A 247 2.06 -13.45 -6.37
N TYR A 248 0.86 -12.96 -6.08
CA TYR A 248 -0.30 -13.82 -5.81
C TYR A 248 -1.09 -14.18 -7.08
N ASN A 249 -0.66 -13.72 -8.24
CA ASN A 249 -1.29 -14.07 -9.50
C ASN A 249 -1.00 -15.53 -9.82
N LYS A 250 -2.07 -16.32 -9.96
CA LYS A 250 -2.01 -17.73 -10.37
C LYS A 250 -2.31 -17.92 -11.85
N ALA A 251 -2.80 -16.87 -12.52
CA ALA A 251 -3.09 -16.91 -13.93
C ALA A 251 -1.83 -16.58 -14.73
N SER A 252 -1.51 -17.38 -15.72
CA SER A 252 -0.54 -17.01 -16.75
C SER A 252 -1.25 -16.12 -17.77
N ILE A 253 -0.60 -15.06 -18.22
CA ILE A 253 -1.01 -14.46 -19.49
C ILE A 253 -0.78 -15.56 -20.54
N ASN A 254 -1.86 -16.04 -21.16
CA ASN A 254 -1.80 -17.06 -22.20
C ASN A 254 -1.11 -16.48 -23.45
N SER A 255 0.21 -16.31 -23.38
CA SER A 255 1.00 -15.81 -24.50
C SER A 255 1.87 -16.93 -25.03
N THR A 256 1.52 -17.41 -26.21
CA THR A 256 2.38 -18.28 -27.01
C THR A 256 3.46 -17.51 -27.78
N GLU A 257 3.39 -16.17 -27.78
CA GLU A 257 4.27 -15.28 -28.52
C GLU A 257 5.10 -14.39 -27.61
N CYS A 258 6.39 -14.35 -27.88
CA CYS A 258 7.30 -13.40 -27.24
C CYS A 258 7.29 -12.10 -28.06
N LEU A 259 6.70 -11.03 -27.51
CA LEU A 259 6.69 -9.72 -28.16
C LEU A 259 7.95 -8.93 -27.79
N PRO A 260 8.66 -8.33 -28.78
CA PRO A 260 9.91 -7.60 -28.51
C PRO A 260 9.68 -6.35 -27.63
N ASN A 261 8.49 -5.78 -27.67
CA ASN A 261 8.08 -4.59 -26.92
C ASN A 261 7.37 -4.90 -25.60
N VAL A 262 7.42 -6.15 -25.10
CA VAL A 262 6.75 -6.55 -23.85
C VAL A 262 7.73 -7.27 -22.94
N CYS A 263 7.76 -6.87 -21.68
CA CYS A 263 8.38 -7.61 -20.59
C CYS A 263 7.30 -8.01 -19.58
N ILE A 264 7.17 -9.30 -19.28
CA ILE A 264 6.23 -9.82 -18.28
C ILE A 264 7.03 -10.28 -17.08
N SER A 265 6.68 -9.80 -15.90
CA SER A 265 7.33 -10.12 -14.63
C SER A 265 6.31 -10.45 -13.55
N ASN A 266 6.56 -11.49 -12.76
CA ASN A 266 5.72 -11.78 -11.60
C ASN A 266 5.95 -10.76 -10.48
N TRP A 267 7.19 -10.29 -10.34
CA TRP A 267 7.60 -9.35 -9.29
C TRP A 267 8.72 -8.45 -9.79
N ILE A 268 8.66 -7.18 -9.41
CA ILE A 268 9.74 -6.19 -9.57
C ILE A 268 10.00 -5.58 -8.19
N ASP A 269 11.24 -5.67 -7.74
CA ASP A 269 11.63 -5.25 -6.38
C ASP A 269 11.33 -3.78 -6.09
N ASP A 270 11.69 -2.90 -7.00
CA ASP A 270 11.51 -1.45 -6.88
C ASP A 270 10.41 -0.95 -7.83
N LEU A 271 9.28 -1.64 -7.86
CA LEU A 271 8.15 -1.32 -8.74
C LEU A 271 7.69 0.14 -8.58
N TYR A 272 7.84 0.73 -7.39
CA TYR A 272 7.54 2.14 -7.16
C TYR A 272 8.36 3.08 -8.07
N MET A 273 9.62 2.73 -8.37
CA MET A 273 10.45 3.47 -9.33
C MET A 273 9.89 3.38 -10.75
N TYR A 274 9.35 2.21 -11.14
CA TYR A 274 8.70 2.02 -12.43
C TYR A 274 7.43 2.87 -12.52
N HIS A 275 6.57 2.82 -11.49
CA HIS A 275 5.37 3.66 -11.41
C HIS A 275 5.71 5.15 -11.51
N ALA A 276 6.76 5.59 -10.82
CA ALA A 276 7.17 6.99 -10.82
C ALA A 276 7.89 7.43 -12.11
N SER A 277 8.42 6.51 -12.91
CA SER A 277 9.26 6.84 -14.07
C SER A 277 8.58 6.64 -15.42
N ALA A 278 7.55 5.82 -15.52
CA ALA A 278 6.86 5.50 -16.77
C ALA A 278 6.25 6.75 -17.44
N ASP A 279 6.01 6.69 -18.75
CA ASP A 279 5.23 7.72 -19.45
C ASP A 279 3.75 7.60 -19.10
N MET A 280 3.26 6.37 -18.90
CA MET A 280 1.91 6.06 -18.48
C MET A 280 1.90 4.84 -17.54
N VAL A 281 1.00 4.86 -16.57
CA VAL A 281 0.72 3.70 -15.72
C VAL A 281 -0.73 3.26 -15.92
N ILE A 282 -0.93 1.97 -16.14
CA ILE A 282 -2.24 1.32 -16.22
C ILE A 282 -2.38 0.38 -15.02
N CYS A 283 -3.36 0.63 -14.16
CA CYS A 283 -3.48 -0.09 -12.89
C CYS A 283 -4.95 -0.27 -12.45
N CYS A 284 -5.16 -0.88 -11.28
CA CYS A 284 -6.48 -1.04 -10.66
C CYS A 284 -6.80 0.03 -9.60
N GLY A 285 -6.13 1.18 -9.58
CA GLY A 285 -6.44 2.29 -8.68
C GLY A 285 -6.12 2.04 -7.20
N ALA A 286 -5.28 1.07 -6.89
CA ALA A 286 -4.86 0.82 -5.52
C ALA A 286 -4.06 2.00 -4.95
N TYR A 287 -4.34 2.35 -3.69
CA TYR A 287 -3.74 3.49 -2.99
C TYR A 287 -2.22 3.60 -3.17
N ASN A 288 -1.46 2.53 -2.87
CA ASN A 288 0.00 2.59 -2.98
C ASN A 288 0.47 2.93 -4.40
N THR A 289 -0.14 2.32 -5.43
CA THR A 289 0.22 2.57 -6.83
C THR A 289 -0.04 4.02 -7.24
N LEU A 290 -1.21 4.56 -6.86
CA LEU A 290 -1.54 5.96 -7.19
C LEU A 290 -0.58 6.93 -6.50
N VAL A 291 -0.27 6.72 -5.22
CA VAL A 291 0.66 7.55 -4.45
C VAL A 291 2.08 7.47 -5.02
N GLU A 292 2.53 6.31 -5.48
CA GLU A 292 3.82 6.13 -6.13
C GLU A 292 3.89 6.86 -7.48
N CYS A 293 2.82 6.82 -8.27
CA CYS A 293 2.73 7.59 -9.52
C CYS A 293 2.80 9.11 -9.27
N MET A 294 2.12 9.59 -8.23
CA MET A 294 2.08 11.02 -7.89
C MET A 294 3.45 11.60 -7.50
N GLN A 295 4.39 10.79 -7.09
CA GLN A 295 5.77 11.23 -6.81
C GLN A 295 6.63 11.41 -8.06
N GLY A 296 6.16 10.95 -9.21
CA GLY A 296 6.99 10.76 -10.37
C GLY A 296 6.61 11.60 -11.59
N LEU A 297 6.96 11.03 -12.74
CA LEU A 297 6.87 11.65 -14.04
C LEU A 297 5.61 11.28 -14.88
N PRO A 298 4.81 10.22 -14.53
CA PRO A 298 3.65 9.89 -15.34
C PRO A 298 2.73 11.10 -15.47
N LYS A 299 2.35 11.44 -16.69
CA LYS A 299 1.42 12.53 -16.94
C LYS A 299 -0.02 12.12 -16.63
N THR A 300 -0.32 10.85 -16.83
CA THR A 300 -1.67 10.30 -16.60
C THR A 300 -1.58 8.86 -16.10
N VAL A 301 -2.43 8.55 -15.15
CA VAL A 301 -2.68 7.17 -14.69
C VAL A 301 -4.05 6.74 -15.21
N LEU A 302 -4.10 5.57 -15.85
CA LEU A 302 -5.33 4.93 -16.25
C LEU A 302 -5.69 3.85 -15.23
N SER A 303 -6.82 4.03 -14.56
CA SER A 303 -7.29 3.11 -13.52
C SER A 303 -8.49 2.31 -13.99
N TYR A 304 -8.37 1.00 -13.92
CA TYR A 304 -9.46 0.07 -14.19
C TYR A 304 -10.19 -0.30 -12.91
N SER A 305 -11.51 -0.13 -12.90
CA SER A 305 -12.36 -0.58 -11.79
C SER A 305 -12.56 -2.08 -11.87
N VAL A 306 -11.97 -2.79 -10.93
CA VAL A 306 -12.17 -4.24 -10.79
C VAL A 306 -13.56 -4.50 -10.26
N GLN A 307 -14.32 -5.41 -10.88
CA GLN A 307 -15.65 -5.82 -10.44
C GLN A 307 -15.55 -6.67 -9.15
N ASN A 308 -15.17 -6.03 -8.05
CA ASN A 308 -15.15 -6.63 -6.73
C ASN A 308 -15.73 -5.60 -5.73
N PRO A 309 -16.93 -5.83 -5.19
CA PRO A 309 -17.62 -4.86 -4.33
C PRO A 309 -16.82 -4.40 -3.10
N GLN A 310 -15.88 -5.21 -2.61
CA GLN A 310 -15.05 -4.85 -1.45
C GLN A 310 -13.88 -3.90 -1.80
N LEU A 311 -13.43 -3.91 -3.05
CA LEU A 311 -12.30 -3.09 -3.53
C LEU A 311 -12.76 -1.91 -4.36
N GLU A 312 -13.94 -2.01 -4.99
CA GLU A 312 -14.47 -1.00 -5.90
C GLU A 312 -14.67 0.34 -5.20
N ASP A 313 -15.27 0.35 -4.00
CA ASP A 313 -15.52 1.57 -3.23
C ASP A 313 -14.19 2.28 -2.87
N GLU A 314 -13.18 1.55 -2.39
CA GLU A 314 -11.87 2.13 -2.07
C GLU A 314 -11.18 2.70 -3.31
N GLN A 315 -11.20 1.96 -4.42
CA GLN A 315 -10.58 2.39 -5.68
C GLN A 315 -11.28 3.62 -6.25
N GLN A 316 -12.59 3.66 -6.25
CA GLN A 316 -13.37 4.81 -6.73
C GLN A 316 -13.12 6.05 -5.87
N GLN A 317 -13.12 5.93 -4.55
CA GLN A 317 -12.84 7.05 -3.65
C GLN A 317 -11.42 7.60 -3.86
N ASN A 318 -10.43 6.73 -4.03
CA ASN A 318 -9.07 7.14 -4.36
C ASN A 318 -9.03 7.94 -5.67
N ILE A 319 -9.71 7.48 -6.73
CA ILE A 319 -9.75 8.15 -8.03
C ILE A 319 -10.41 9.51 -7.91
N ILE A 320 -11.56 9.61 -7.24
CA ILE A 320 -12.31 10.86 -7.08
C ILE A 320 -11.47 11.89 -6.31
N LYS A 321 -10.90 11.51 -5.18
CA LYS A 321 -10.17 12.43 -4.30
C LYS A 321 -8.84 12.86 -4.89
N LEU A 322 -8.05 11.91 -5.36
CA LEU A 322 -6.75 12.21 -5.93
C LEU A 322 -6.85 12.80 -7.34
N GLY A 323 -7.94 12.54 -8.07
CA GLY A 323 -8.17 13.05 -9.42
C GLY A 323 -8.23 14.58 -9.51
N ASN A 324 -8.49 15.29 -8.40
CA ASN A 324 -8.44 16.75 -8.34
C ASN A 324 -7.00 17.31 -8.33
N TYR A 325 -6.01 16.47 -7.99
CA TYR A 325 -4.60 16.85 -7.85
C TYR A 325 -3.68 16.17 -8.85
N TYR A 326 -4.17 15.10 -9.46
CA TYR A 326 -3.40 14.30 -10.39
C TYR A 326 -4.28 13.74 -11.50
N SER A 327 -3.77 13.66 -12.73
CA SER A 327 -4.54 13.16 -13.87
C SER A 327 -4.76 11.65 -13.77
N ILE A 328 -5.83 11.26 -13.09
CA ILE A 328 -6.29 9.87 -13.01
C ILE A 328 -7.53 9.74 -13.89
N LYS A 329 -7.50 8.84 -14.86
CA LYS A 329 -8.64 8.53 -15.73
C LYS A 329 -9.15 7.13 -15.41
N GLN A 330 -10.45 7.01 -15.20
CA GLN A 330 -11.09 5.73 -14.93
C GLN A 330 -11.53 5.06 -16.22
N ILE A 331 -11.36 3.75 -16.28
CA ILE A 331 -11.91 2.89 -17.32
C ILE A 331 -12.70 1.74 -16.68
N ASP A 332 -13.93 1.59 -17.11
CA ASP A 332 -14.90 0.55 -16.68
C ASP A 332 -15.17 -0.48 -17.77
N ASN A 333 -14.72 -0.21 -18.98
CA ASN A 333 -14.91 -1.09 -20.13
C ASN A 333 -13.60 -1.26 -20.92
N LEU A 334 -12.97 -2.42 -20.77
CA LEU A 334 -11.70 -2.75 -21.42
C LEU A 334 -11.75 -2.72 -22.97
N LYS A 335 -12.94 -2.80 -23.58
CA LYS A 335 -13.09 -2.59 -25.04
C LYS A 335 -12.75 -1.16 -25.47
N LYS A 336 -12.73 -0.20 -24.55
CA LYS A 336 -12.35 1.20 -24.81
C LYS A 336 -10.87 1.48 -24.50
N LEU A 337 -10.12 0.50 -23.98
CA LEU A 337 -8.76 0.68 -23.48
C LEU A 337 -7.84 1.26 -24.56
N GLU A 338 -7.84 0.69 -25.75
CA GLU A 338 -7.00 1.14 -26.85
C GLU A 338 -7.23 2.62 -27.22
N LYS A 339 -8.48 3.01 -27.39
CA LYS A 339 -8.84 4.41 -27.72
C LYS A 339 -8.40 5.39 -26.61
N MET A 340 -8.56 4.98 -25.35
CA MET A 340 -8.19 5.83 -24.22
C MET A 340 -6.66 5.98 -24.14
N VAL A 341 -5.90 4.89 -24.28
CA VAL A 341 -4.44 4.94 -24.24
C VAL A 341 -3.89 5.82 -25.37
N VAL A 342 -4.38 5.64 -26.62
CA VAL A 342 -3.98 6.48 -27.75
C VAL A 342 -4.26 7.96 -27.46
N SER A 343 -5.48 8.28 -27.04
CA SER A 343 -5.84 9.67 -26.71
C SER A 343 -4.94 10.25 -25.63
N LEU A 344 -4.68 9.52 -24.54
CA LEU A 344 -3.92 10.01 -23.41
C LEU A 344 -2.41 10.15 -23.69
N LEU A 345 -1.83 9.29 -24.54
CA LEU A 345 -0.44 9.41 -24.96
C LEU A 345 -0.16 10.64 -25.87
N GLN A 346 -1.20 11.11 -26.56
CA GLN A 346 -1.12 12.30 -27.42
C GLN A 346 -1.28 13.60 -26.62
N TYR A 347 -1.95 13.58 -25.48
CA TYR A 347 -2.16 14.77 -24.64
C TYR A 347 -0.89 15.11 -23.85
N ASN A 348 -0.35 16.32 -24.13
CA ASN A 348 0.91 16.76 -23.52
C ASN A 348 0.76 17.71 -22.32
N ASP A 349 -0.44 18.24 -22.05
CA ASP A 349 -0.64 19.28 -21.06
C ASP A 349 -1.56 18.85 -19.92
N PHE A 350 -0.95 18.40 -18.82
CA PHE A 350 -1.58 18.45 -17.50
C PHE A 350 -0.61 19.10 -16.51
N ASP A 351 -1.02 20.22 -15.96
CA ASP A 351 -0.42 20.78 -14.76
C ASP A 351 -0.89 19.91 -13.59
N ASN A 352 -0.01 19.02 -13.15
CA ASN A 352 -0.29 18.19 -12.01
C ASN A 352 -0.08 19.02 -10.74
N GLY A 353 -1.12 19.29 -10.00
CA GLY A 353 -1.08 19.96 -8.68
C GLY A 353 -0.41 19.12 -7.59
N GLN A 354 0.39 18.10 -7.94
CA GLN A 354 1.05 17.17 -7.03
C GLN A 354 2.00 17.84 -6.04
N ASP A 355 2.64 18.95 -6.45
CA ASP A 355 3.56 19.71 -5.57
C ASP A 355 2.83 20.37 -4.38
N LYS A 356 1.50 20.31 -4.35
CA LYS A 356 0.65 20.84 -3.26
C LYS A 356 0.35 19.82 -2.17
N LEU A 357 0.67 18.54 -2.38
CA LEU A 357 0.34 17.47 -1.44
C LEU A 357 1.55 17.09 -0.58
N ASN A 358 1.27 16.79 0.68
CA ASN A 358 2.30 16.33 1.62
C ASN A 358 2.67 14.86 1.35
N MET A 359 3.85 14.63 0.76
CA MET A 359 4.39 13.30 0.45
C MET A 359 5.39 12.79 1.51
N ASN A 360 5.56 13.49 2.65
CA ASN A 360 6.57 13.20 3.66
C ASN A 360 6.06 12.28 4.78
N GLY A 361 5.08 11.41 4.49
CA GLY A 361 4.42 10.59 5.50
C GLY A 361 5.37 9.70 6.30
N ILE A 362 6.42 9.15 5.67
CA ILE A 362 7.42 8.33 6.37
C ILE A 362 8.17 9.19 7.41
N ASP A 363 8.71 10.32 7.00
CA ASP A 363 9.52 11.19 7.88
C ASP A 363 8.68 11.75 9.02
N ASN A 364 7.44 12.16 8.75
CA ASN A 364 6.54 12.69 9.75
C ASN A 364 6.16 11.63 10.81
N ILE A 365 5.92 10.39 10.41
CA ILE A 365 5.71 9.27 11.34
C ILE A 365 6.97 9.01 12.15
N CYS A 366 8.14 8.90 11.49
CA CYS A 366 9.41 8.64 12.17
C CYS A 366 9.73 9.72 13.23
N ASN A 367 9.58 10.97 12.86
CA ASN A 367 9.82 12.09 13.78
C ASN A 367 8.85 12.09 14.96
N THR A 368 7.56 11.79 14.71
CA THR A 368 6.55 11.71 15.77
C THR A 368 6.85 10.57 16.74
N VAL A 369 7.12 9.38 16.23
CA VAL A 369 7.46 8.20 17.06
C VAL A 369 8.74 8.45 17.86
N MET A 370 9.75 9.08 17.25
CA MET A 370 11.00 9.42 17.93
C MET A 370 10.76 10.39 19.10
N ASN A 371 9.93 11.40 18.90
CA ASN A 371 9.62 12.39 19.94
C ASN A 371 8.79 11.77 21.06
N ASP A 372 7.78 10.98 20.73
CA ASP A 372 6.94 10.30 21.72
C ASP A 372 7.78 9.35 22.60
N ILE A 373 8.65 8.52 22.00
CA ILE A 373 9.51 7.57 22.74
C ILE A 373 10.51 8.29 23.66
N LYS A 374 11.04 9.47 23.26
CA LYS A 374 11.93 10.27 24.10
C LYS A 374 11.21 10.86 25.31
N ASN A 375 9.92 11.12 25.21
CA ASN A 375 9.10 11.73 26.26
C ASN A 375 8.44 10.70 27.20
N VAL A 376 8.62 9.41 26.97
CA VAL A 376 8.22 8.37 27.93
C VAL A 376 9.18 8.42 29.10
N PRO A 377 8.68 8.64 30.35
CA PRO A 377 9.50 8.73 31.54
C PRO A 377 10.28 7.46 31.88
#